data_e8edaa1422daba5c72d37a05999ca60d
#
_entry.id   e8edaa1422daba5c72d37a05999ca60d
#
_cell.length_a   1.000
_cell.length_b   1.000
_cell.length_c   1.000
_cell.angle_alpha   90.00
_cell.angle_beta   90.00
_cell.angle_gamma   90.00
#
_symmetry.space_group_name_H-M   'P 1'
#
loop_
_entity.id
_entity.type
_entity.pdbx_description
1 polymer ?
#
loop_
_entity_poly.entity_id
_entity_poly.type
_entity_poly.pdbx_seq_one_letter_code
_entity_poly.pdbx_strand_id
1 'polypeptide(L)'
;IRDTDRSRGLGDVYKRQGFYRARTHEVIDTRECLLVKPEADAAAEAVRQYMRDFRAAGYDERTGRGLLRHVYVRSNTRGECLICLLVNGKRLPHEAELVERLRRACPKAVGIVLGENTRRDNVILGERYRTLWGADRLEDVLCGRVFRLSVPSFYQVNREQAERLYAKAIEYAQLTGEETVLDLYCGAGTITLALAPHAKRVLGAEIVPEAIDDARENAARNGVGNAEFFC
;
A
#
# COMPACT_ATOMS: atom_id res chain seq x y z
N ILE A 1 5.40 -15.69 -1.39
CA ILE A 1 6.12 -14.54 -0.79
C ILE A 1 5.03 -13.57 -0.40
N ARG A 2 4.77 -13.42 0.90
CA ARG A 2 3.78 -12.47 1.39
C ARG A 2 4.29 -11.07 1.15
N ASP A 3 3.39 -10.17 0.76
CA ASP A 3 3.62 -8.74 0.48
C ASP A 3 4.01 -8.00 1.79
N THR A 4 5.16 -8.37 2.34
CA THR A 4 5.68 -7.84 3.61
C THR A 4 6.54 -6.60 3.42
N ASP A 5 6.77 -6.19 2.18
CA ASP A 5 7.77 -5.17 1.87
C ASP A 5 7.32 -3.74 2.20
N ARG A 6 6.07 -3.54 2.62
CA ARG A 6 5.48 -2.21 2.81
C ARG A 6 5.01 -1.91 4.21
N SER A 7 4.85 -2.91 5.06
CA SER A 7 4.44 -2.68 6.44
C SER A 7 5.47 -3.23 7.41
N ARG A 8 5.84 -2.43 8.40
CA ARG A 8 6.69 -2.85 9.48
C ARG A 8 5.86 -2.96 10.75
N GLY A 9 5.90 -4.13 11.38
CA GLY A 9 5.30 -4.35 12.68
C GLY A 9 5.96 -3.47 13.74
N LEU A 10 5.14 -2.88 14.59
CA LEU A 10 5.57 -2.12 15.76
C LEU A 10 5.29 -2.97 16.98
N GLY A 11 6.31 -3.66 17.48
CA GLY A 11 6.18 -4.56 18.62
C GLY A 11 6.86 -4.04 19.88
N ASP A 12 6.33 -4.45 20.94
CA ASP A 12 6.69 -4.56 22.35
C ASP A 12 7.17 -3.32 23.15
N VAL A 13 7.38 -3.54 24.44
CA VAL A 13 7.79 -2.61 25.50
C VAL A 13 9.07 -1.80 25.14
N TYR A 14 9.91 -2.32 24.25
CA TYR A 14 11.18 -1.69 23.86
C TYR A 14 11.10 -0.90 22.55
N LYS A 15 9.90 -0.74 21.96
CA LYS A 15 9.69 0.06 20.74
C LYS A 15 10.55 -0.41 19.58
N ARG A 16 10.63 -1.72 19.40
CA ARG A 16 11.25 -2.35 18.25
C ARG A 16 10.37 -2.16 17.03
N GLN A 17 11.01 -1.92 15.92
CA GLN A 17 10.35 -1.83 14.63
C GLN A 17 11.15 -2.64 13.62
N GLY A 18 10.43 -3.44 12.82
CA GLY A 18 11.08 -4.29 11.84
C GLY A 18 10.12 -5.31 11.27
N PHE A 19 10.67 -6.44 10.88
CA PHE A 19 9.94 -7.55 10.31
C PHE A 19 9.75 -8.66 11.34
N TYR A 20 8.67 -9.41 11.21
CA TYR A 20 8.48 -10.59 12.03
C TYR A 20 9.46 -11.69 11.65
N ARG A 21 10.07 -12.32 12.65
CA ARG A 21 10.80 -13.56 12.48
C ARG A 21 9.85 -14.62 11.90
N ALA A 22 10.31 -15.36 10.89
CA ALA A 22 9.49 -16.35 10.20
C ALA A 22 8.79 -17.30 11.20
N ARG A 23 7.47 -17.46 11.01
CA ARG A 23 6.59 -18.30 11.84
C ARG A 23 6.48 -17.88 13.32
N THR A 24 6.78 -16.64 13.64
CA THR A 24 6.66 -16.09 15.00
C THR A 24 6.01 -14.71 14.97
N HIS A 25 5.67 -14.18 16.16
CA HIS A 25 5.25 -12.78 16.37
C HIS A 25 6.39 -11.92 16.95
N GLU A 26 7.63 -12.42 16.89
CA GLU A 26 8.80 -11.70 17.36
C GLU A 26 9.27 -10.70 16.30
N VAL A 27 9.33 -9.42 16.65
CA VAL A 27 9.84 -8.37 15.78
C VAL A 27 11.37 -8.35 15.82
N ILE A 28 12.00 -8.57 14.67
CA ILE A 28 13.43 -8.34 14.47
C ILE A 28 13.62 -6.85 14.24
N ASP A 29 14.33 -6.17 15.15
CA ASP A 29 14.59 -4.73 15.03
C ASP A 29 15.45 -4.46 13.79
N THR A 30 14.87 -3.71 12.85
CA THR A 30 15.52 -3.39 11.57
C THR A 30 15.52 -1.89 11.39
N ARG A 31 16.71 -1.30 11.35
CA ARG A 31 16.87 0.15 11.16
C ARG A 31 16.99 0.55 9.70
N GLU A 32 17.58 -0.32 8.91
CA GLU A 32 17.78 -0.15 7.48
C GLU A 32 17.39 -1.44 6.76
N CYS A 33 16.69 -1.31 5.64
CA CYS A 33 16.31 -2.44 4.79
C CYS A 33 16.65 -2.13 3.33
N LEU A 34 17.56 -2.89 2.76
CA LEU A 34 18.00 -2.72 1.36
C LEU A 34 16.91 -3.01 0.32
N LEU A 35 15.79 -3.64 0.73
CA LEU A 35 14.68 -3.97 -0.16
C LEU A 35 13.60 -2.88 -0.23
N VAL A 36 13.56 -1.99 0.75
CA VAL A 36 12.56 -0.89 0.76
C VAL A 36 13.20 0.41 0.29
N LYS A 37 12.36 1.35 -0.11
CA LYS A 37 12.82 2.69 -0.47
C LYS A 37 13.23 3.47 0.78
N PRO A 38 14.22 4.40 0.69
CA PRO A 38 14.70 5.17 1.83
C PRO A 38 13.61 5.92 2.61
N GLU A 39 12.54 6.33 1.92
CA GLU A 39 11.40 7.01 2.54
C GLU A 39 10.69 6.13 3.58
N ALA A 40 10.67 4.81 3.35
CA ALA A 40 10.07 3.88 4.30
C ALA A 40 10.91 3.77 5.59
N ASP A 41 12.24 3.77 5.48
CA ASP A 41 13.13 3.78 6.65
C ASP A 41 13.04 5.10 7.41
N ALA A 42 12.99 6.23 6.69
CA ALA A 42 12.84 7.55 7.28
C ALA A 42 11.51 7.72 8.02
N ALA A 43 10.39 7.29 7.42
CA ALA A 43 9.07 7.29 8.05
C ALA A 43 9.07 6.42 9.33
N ALA A 44 9.66 5.25 9.22
CA ALA A 44 9.78 4.31 10.31
C ALA A 44 10.55 4.89 11.50
N GLU A 45 11.69 5.56 11.27
CA GLU A 45 12.47 6.19 12.34
C GLU A 45 11.74 7.38 12.97
N ALA A 46 11.04 8.19 12.16
CA ALA A 46 10.23 9.29 12.68
C ALA A 46 9.12 8.79 13.63
N VAL A 47 8.45 7.68 13.26
CA VAL A 47 7.45 7.04 14.13
C VAL A 47 8.09 6.47 15.38
N ARG A 48 9.27 5.84 15.29
CA ARG A 48 9.99 5.31 16.44
C ARG A 48 10.35 6.42 17.44
N GLN A 49 10.82 7.58 16.96
CA GLN A 49 11.11 8.73 17.81
C GLN A 49 9.85 9.28 18.49
N TYR A 50 8.76 9.43 17.71
CA TYR A 50 7.47 9.82 18.27
C TYR A 50 7.01 8.84 19.37
N MET A 51 7.11 7.54 19.15
CA MET A 51 6.72 6.53 20.16
C MET A 51 7.53 6.69 21.46
N ARG A 52 8.81 7.01 21.36
CA ARG A 52 9.68 7.25 22.55
C ARG A 52 9.24 8.50 23.31
N ASP A 53 9.07 9.61 22.59
CA ASP A 53 8.84 10.92 23.20
C ASP A 53 7.45 11.01 23.84
N PHE A 54 6.44 10.43 23.20
CA PHE A 54 5.06 10.48 23.67
C PHE A 54 4.60 9.19 24.37
N ARG A 55 5.52 8.26 24.62
CA ARG A 55 5.24 6.97 25.26
C ARG A 55 4.08 6.21 24.59
N ALA A 56 3.94 6.36 23.27
CA ALA A 56 2.94 5.63 22.49
C ALA A 56 3.34 4.16 22.40
N ALA A 57 2.48 3.27 22.90
CA ALA A 57 2.77 1.84 22.93
C ALA A 57 2.59 1.19 21.56
N GLY A 58 3.55 0.36 21.17
CA GLY A 58 3.39 -0.57 20.05
C GLY A 58 2.37 -1.65 20.40
N TYR A 59 1.67 -2.14 19.37
CA TYR A 59 0.71 -3.23 19.52
C TYR A 59 1.44 -4.57 19.71
N ASP A 60 1.08 -5.30 20.75
CA ASP A 60 1.52 -6.67 21.01
C ASP A 60 0.42 -7.64 20.56
N GLU A 61 0.68 -8.41 19.52
CA GLU A 61 -0.29 -9.36 18.95
C GLU A 61 -0.66 -10.49 19.91
N ARG A 62 0.20 -10.84 20.87
CA ARG A 62 -0.07 -11.89 21.85
C ARG A 62 -1.08 -11.45 22.91
N THR A 63 -0.99 -10.19 23.32
CA THR A 63 -1.85 -9.63 24.37
C THR A 63 -3.04 -8.84 23.82
N GLY A 64 -2.96 -8.42 22.54
CA GLY A 64 -3.94 -7.53 21.92
C GLY A 64 -3.89 -6.11 22.47
N ARG A 65 -2.81 -5.70 23.15
CA ARG A 65 -2.65 -4.40 23.78
C ARG A 65 -1.66 -3.54 23.01
N GLY A 66 -1.78 -2.23 23.15
CA GLY A 66 -0.97 -1.24 22.45
C GLY A 66 -1.74 -0.60 21.31
N LEU A 67 -1.21 0.50 20.78
CA LEU A 67 -1.90 1.38 19.85
C LEU A 67 -1.34 1.30 18.43
N LEU A 68 -0.05 1.53 18.25
CA LEU A 68 0.60 1.53 16.94
C LEU A 68 0.90 0.11 16.48
N ARG A 69 0.33 -0.29 15.33
CA ARG A 69 0.50 -1.64 14.77
C ARG A 69 1.55 -1.69 13.67
N HIS A 70 1.35 -0.88 12.61
CA HIS A 70 2.23 -0.90 11.45
C HIS A 70 2.45 0.52 10.91
N VAL A 71 3.60 0.71 10.27
CA VAL A 71 3.86 1.82 9.36
C VAL A 71 3.88 1.23 7.95
N TYR A 72 2.90 1.62 7.15
CA TYR A 72 2.79 1.22 5.75
C TYR A 72 3.21 2.39 4.88
N VAL A 73 4.16 2.19 3.97
CA VAL A 73 4.65 3.22 3.07
C VAL A 73 4.56 2.73 1.64
N ARG A 74 3.87 3.49 0.82
CA ARG A 74 3.80 3.28 -0.62
C ARG A 74 4.63 4.36 -1.30
N SER A 75 5.60 3.98 -2.12
CA SER A 75 6.43 4.90 -2.88
C SER A 75 6.22 4.72 -4.38
N ASN A 76 6.32 5.80 -5.14
CA ASN A 76 6.24 5.79 -6.59
C ASN A 76 7.63 5.96 -7.24
N THR A 77 7.64 5.98 -8.57
CA THR A 77 8.85 6.15 -9.40
C THR A 77 9.49 7.53 -9.27
N ARG A 78 8.76 8.55 -8.82
CA ARG A 78 9.28 9.92 -8.59
C ARG A 78 9.88 10.09 -7.19
N GLY A 79 9.86 9.03 -6.36
CA GLY A 79 10.29 9.07 -4.96
C GLY A 79 9.29 9.79 -4.05
N GLU A 80 8.04 10.01 -4.52
CA GLU A 80 6.96 10.47 -3.67
C GLU A 80 6.41 9.28 -2.86
N CYS A 81 5.86 9.56 -1.68
CA CYS A 81 5.30 8.51 -0.85
C CYS A 81 3.98 8.88 -0.18
N LEU A 82 3.14 7.87 0.01
CA LEU A 82 1.95 7.88 0.84
C LEU A 82 2.24 7.04 2.09
N ILE A 83 2.07 7.65 3.27
CA ILE A 83 2.36 7.01 4.55
C ILE A 83 1.05 6.69 5.24
N CYS A 84 0.85 5.44 5.64
CA CYS A 84 -0.29 5.03 6.44
C CYS A 84 0.14 4.48 7.80
N LEU A 85 -0.43 5.03 8.85
CA LEU A 85 -0.24 4.59 10.23
C LEU A 85 -1.40 3.69 10.63
N LEU A 86 -1.13 2.41 10.84
CA LEU A 86 -2.16 1.45 11.24
C LEU A 86 -2.20 1.33 12.76
N VAL A 87 -3.38 1.56 13.33
CA VAL A 87 -3.57 1.67 14.76
C VAL A 87 -4.68 0.75 15.27
N ASN A 88 -4.51 0.25 16.49
CA ASN A 88 -5.53 -0.45 17.25
C ASN A 88 -6.42 0.56 17.98
N GLY A 89 -7.19 1.34 17.20
CA GLY A 89 -8.02 2.41 17.71
C GLY A 89 -8.34 3.45 16.63
N LYS A 90 -8.85 4.60 17.04
CA LYS A 90 -9.33 5.64 16.12
C LYS A 90 -8.44 6.89 16.05
N ARG A 91 -7.56 7.08 17.02
CA ARG A 91 -6.73 8.28 17.15
C ARG A 91 -5.37 7.95 17.76
N LEU A 92 -4.40 8.79 17.47
CA LEU A 92 -3.09 8.80 18.10
C LEU A 92 -2.99 10.01 19.05
N PRO A 93 -2.29 9.91 20.18
CA PRO A 93 -1.94 11.09 20.96
C PRO A 93 -1.01 11.98 20.12
N HIS A 94 -1.14 13.29 20.25
CA HIS A 94 -0.27 14.26 19.57
C HIS A 94 -0.14 14.04 18.04
N GLU A 95 -1.24 13.75 17.35
CA GLU A 95 -1.27 13.46 15.89
C GLU A 95 -0.60 14.57 15.06
N ALA A 96 -0.84 15.83 15.40
CA ALA A 96 -0.26 16.96 14.67
C ALA A 96 1.29 16.95 14.71
N GLU A 97 1.86 16.63 15.86
CA GLU A 97 3.31 16.50 16.01
C GLU A 97 3.89 15.33 15.19
N LEU A 98 3.17 14.19 15.18
CA LEU A 98 3.59 13.05 14.35
C LEU A 98 3.54 13.39 12.86
N VAL A 99 2.50 14.08 12.41
CA VAL A 99 2.38 14.55 11.03
C VAL A 99 3.56 15.45 10.65
N GLU A 100 3.91 16.42 11.49
CA GLU A 100 5.04 17.33 11.23
C GLU A 100 6.39 16.58 11.20
N ARG A 101 6.60 15.61 12.06
CA ARG A 101 7.80 14.75 12.05
C ARG A 101 7.91 13.95 10.76
N LEU A 102 6.82 13.34 10.33
CA LEU A 102 6.78 12.57 9.08
C LEU A 102 7.03 13.46 7.87
N ARG A 103 6.45 14.66 7.82
CA ARG A 103 6.69 15.63 6.74
C ARG A 103 8.15 16.07 6.65
N ARG A 104 8.80 16.28 7.80
CA ARG A 104 10.24 16.60 7.83
C ARG A 104 11.11 15.43 7.41
N ALA A 105 10.78 14.22 7.88
CA ALA A 105 11.54 13.01 7.55
C ALA A 105 11.35 12.57 6.09
N CYS A 106 10.18 12.82 5.52
CA CYS A 106 9.79 12.45 4.17
C CYS A 106 9.30 13.69 3.40
N PRO A 107 10.19 14.59 2.92
CA PRO A 107 9.80 15.84 2.26
C PRO A 107 8.96 15.64 0.98
N LYS A 108 9.06 14.47 0.35
CA LYS A 108 8.27 14.09 -0.82
C LYS A 108 7.00 13.29 -0.47
N ALA A 109 6.60 13.24 0.80
CA ALA A 109 5.32 12.66 1.16
C ALA A 109 4.18 13.47 0.51
N VAL A 110 3.26 12.78 -0.15
CA VAL A 110 2.06 13.40 -0.75
C VAL A 110 0.88 13.34 0.21
N GLY A 111 0.90 12.42 1.16
CA GLY A 111 -0.15 12.29 2.15
C GLY A 111 0.22 11.40 3.32
N ILE A 112 -0.48 11.62 4.43
CA ILE A 112 -0.38 10.83 5.65
C ILE A 112 -1.79 10.42 6.05
N VAL A 113 -2.01 9.12 6.19
CA VAL A 113 -3.31 8.50 6.45
C VAL A 113 -3.23 7.70 7.74
N LEU A 114 -4.30 7.68 8.51
CA LEU A 114 -4.48 6.80 9.66
C LEU A 114 -5.49 5.72 9.27
N GLY A 115 -5.10 4.45 9.43
CA GLY A 115 -5.95 3.29 9.24
C GLY A 115 -6.29 2.63 10.57
N GLU A 116 -7.58 2.39 10.80
CA GLU A 116 -8.08 1.67 11.97
C GLU A 116 -8.00 0.18 11.73
N ASN A 117 -7.24 -0.55 12.55
CA ASN A 117 -7.22 -2.00 12.55
C ASN A 117 -7.29 -2.54 13.99
N THR A 118 -8.48 -2.92 14.41
CA THR A 118 -8.76 -3.51 15.74
C THR A 118 -8.87 -5.04 15.70
N ARG A 119 -8.60 -5.65 14.54
CA ARG A 119 -8.68 -7.11 14.33
C ARG A 119 -7.58 -7.83 15.12
N ARG A 120 -7.84 -9.10 15.41
CA ARG A 120 -6.87 -9.98 16.08
C ARG A 120 -6.29 -11.07 15.17
N ASP A 121 -6.48 -10.90 13.87
CA ASP A 121 -5.92 -11.78 12.83
C ASP A 121 -4.67 -11.17 12.17
N ASN A 122 -4.15 -11.84 11.15
CA ASN A 122 -2.93 -11.45 10.43
C ASN A 122 -3.16 -10.37 9.36
N VAL A 123 -4.35 -9.78 9.29
CA VAL A 123 -4.65 -8.71 8.32
C VAL A 123 -3.97 -7.42 8.77
N ILE A 124 -3.11 -6.89 7.94
CA ILE A 124 -2.33 -5.68 8.22
C ILE A 124 -3.17 -4.43 8.02
N LEU A 125 -3.86 -4.34 6.88
CA LEU A 125 -4.66 -3.18 6.51
C LEU A 125 -5.96 -3.13 7.31
N GLY A 126 -6.42 -1.92 7.61
CA GLY A 126 -7.66 -1.69 8.34
C GLY A 126 -8.88 -1.60 7.44
N GLU A 127 -10.04 -1.40 8.06
CA GLU A 127 -11.32 -1.25 7.35
C GLU A 127 -11.71 0.22 7.16
N ARG A 128 -11.15 1.13 7.94
CA ARG A 128 -11.45 2.56 7.92
C ARG A 128 -10.18 3.37 7.84
N TYR A 129 -10.21 4.39 6.99
CA TYR A 129 -9.08 5.28 6.77
C TYR A 129 -9.49 6.73 6.96
N ARG A 130 -8.59 7.53 7.51
CA ARG A 130 -8.75 8.96 7.71
C ARG A 130 -7.48 9.69 7.31
N THR A 131 -7.60 10.66 6.44
CA THR A 131 -6.47 11.51 6.04
C THR A 131 -6.09 12.42 7.21
N LEU A 132 -4.84 12.38 7.60
CA LEU A 132 -4.26 13.28 8.59
C LEU A 132 -3.66 14.52 7.93
N TRP A 133 -3.09 14.35 6.74
CA TRP A 133 -2.51 15.43 5.96
C TRP A 133 -2.38 15.03 4.49
N GLY A 134 -2.53 16.02 3.58
CA GLY A 134 -2.31 15.84 2.14
C GLY A 134 -3.33 14.95 1.46
N ALA A 135 -2.88 14.14 0.51
CA ALA A 135 -3.71 13.22 -0.26
C ALA A 135 -3.93 11.88 0.45
N ASP A 136 -5.02 11.20 0.09
CA ASP A 136 -5.33 9.83 0.52
C ASP A 136 -4.86 8.76 -0.48
N ARG A 137 -4.32 9.20 -1.62
CA ARG A 137 -3.88 8.35 -2.74
C ARG A 137 -2.52 8.79 -3.27
N LEU A 138 -1.81 7.84 -3.88
CA LEU A 138 -0.54 8.06 -4.57
C LEU A 138 -0.71 7.78 -6.07
N GLU A 139 -0.13 8.61 -6.92
CA GLU A 139 -0.05 8.35 -8.35
C GLU A 139 1.28 7.67 -8.71
N ASP A 140 1.23 6.66 -9.57
CA ASP A 140 2.42 6.02 -10.15
C ASP A 140 2.17 5.65 -11.61
N VAL A 141 3.24 5.31 -12.34
CA VAL A 141 3.18 4.90 -13.75
C VAL A 141 3.59 3.44 -13.88
N LEU A 142 2.76 2.64 -14.55
CA LEU A 142 3.04 1.25 -14.88
C LEU A 142 2.58 0.97 -16.31
N CYS A 143 3.43 0.34 -17.12
CA CYS A 143 3.15 0.08 -18.55
C CYS A 143 2.68 1.33 -19.32
N GLY A 144 3.28 2.49 -19.02
CA GLY A 144 2.94 3.77 -19.66
C GLY A 144 1.60 4.38 -19.25
N ARG A 145 0.90 3.81 -18.26
CA ARG A 145 -0.38 4.29 -17.74
C ARG A 145 -0.25 4.85 -16.35
N VAL A 146 -1.02 5.90 -16.04
CA VAL A 146 -1.05 6.54 -14.73
C VAL A 146 -2.08 5.82 -13.85
N PHE A 147 -1.64 5.34 -12.69
CA PHE A 147 -2.50 4.72 -11.68
C PHE A 147 -2.57 5.60 -10.45
N ARG A 148 -3.78 5.85 -9.98
CA ARG A 148 -4.06 6.45 -8.69
C ARG A 148 -4.47 5.34 -7.72
N LEU A 149 -3.73 5.23 -6.62
CA LEU A 149 -3.77 4.07 -5.73
C LEU A 149 -4.11 4.50 -4.32
N SER A 150 -5.18 3.96 -3.78
CA SER A 150 -5.53 4.10 -2.37
C SER A 150 -4.67 3.20 -1.47
N VAL A 151 -4.74 3.38 -0.16
CA VAL A 151 -3.99 2.53 0.80
C VAL A 151 -4.36 1.05 0.67
N PRO A 152 -5.66 0.64 0.62
CA PRO A 152 -6.04 -0.76 0.56
C PRO A 152 -5.76 -1.43 -0.80
N SER A 153 -5.62 -0.66 -1.89
CA SER A 153 -5.43 -1.24 -3.21
C SER A 153 -4.09 -1.97 -3.32
N PHE A 154 -4.14 -3.21 -3.80
CA PHE A 154 -2.91 -3.94 -4.13
C PHE A 154 -2.23 -3.31 -5.34
N TYR A 155 -0.90 -3.22 -5.29
CA TYR A 155 -0.07 -2.75 -6.41
C TYR A 155 1.30 -3.43 -6.36
N GLN A 156 1.81 -3.84 -7.51
CA GLN A 156 3.10 -4.54 -7.61
C GLN A 156 4.27 -3.68 -7.15
N VAL A 157 4.99 -4.15 -6.14
CA VAL A 157 6.12 -3.42 -5.52
C VAL A 157 7.29 -3.28 -6.49
N ASN A 158 7.63 -4.39 -7.16
CA ASN A 158 8.71 -4.42 -8.14
C ASN A 158 8.13 -4.09 -9.52
N ARG A 159 8.03 -2.79 -9.81
CA ARG A 159 7.44 -2.28 -11.05
C ARG A 159 8.11 -2.84 -12.30
N GLU A 160 9.44 -2.83 -12.35
CA GLU A 160 10.17 -3.31 -13.54
C GLU A 160 9.86 -4.78 -13.85
N GLN A 161 9.79 -5.61 -12.81
CA GLN A 161 9.42 -7.01 -12.99
C GLN A 161 7.93 -7.17 -13.30
N ALA A 162 7.07 -6.32 -12.77
CA ALA A 162 5.65 -6.31 -13.10
C ALA A 162 5.42 -5.96 -14.58
N GLU A 163 6.13 -4.95 -15.11
CA GLU A 163 6.06 -4.59 -16.53
C GLU A 163 6.51 -5.75 -17.44
N ARG A 164 7.62 -6.42 -17.08
CA ARG A 164 8.09 -7.62 -17.80
C ARG A 164 7.09 -8.77 -17.73
N LEU A 165 6.50 -9.00 -16.55
CA LEU A 165 5.50 -10.04 -16.36
C LEU A 165 4.25 -9.76 -17.20
N TYR A 166 3.77 -8.52 -17.21
CA TYR A 166 2.58 -8.14 -17.99
C TYR A 166 2.85 -8.21 -19.48
N ALA A 167 4.00 -7.75 -19.94
CA ALA A 167 4.41 -7.91 -21.33
C ALA A 167 4.43 -9.39 -21.75
N LYS A 168 4.94 -10.27 -20.87
CA LYS A 168 4.98 -11.71 -21.15
C LYS A 168 3.59 -12.35 -21.14
N ALA A 169 2.72 -11.92 -20.24
CA ALA A 169 1.32 -12.38 -20.22
C ALA A 169 0.58 -11.98 -21.50
N ILE A 170 0.77 -10.75 -21.98
CA ILE A 170 0.20 -10.24 -23.24
C ILE A 170 0.73 -11.07 -24.44
N GLU A 171 2.04 -11.29 -24.49
CA GLU A 171 2.66 -12.12 -25.53
C GLU A 171 2.07 -13.53 -25.58
N TYR A 172 1.90 -14.18 -24.42
CA TYR A 172 1.35 -15.54 -24.36
C TYR A 172 -0.13 -15.60 -24.65
N ALA A 173 -0.88 -14.55 -24.37
CA ALA A 173 -2.30 -14.47 -24.66
C ALA A 173 -2.58 -14.43 -26.19
N GLN A 174 -1.60 -14.03 -27.01
CA GLN A 174 -1.71 -13.99 -28.48
C GLN A 174 -2.97 -13.27 -28.98
N LEU A 175 -3.35 -12.18 -28.32
CA LEU A 175 -4.57 -11.44 -28.63
C LEU A 175 -4.50 -10.81 -30.01
N THR A 176 -5.61 -10.90 -30.75
CA THR A 176 -5.74 -10.35 -32.13
C THR A 176 -6.51 -9.03 -32.16
N GLY A 177 -7.10 -8.62 -31.04
CA GLY A 177 -7.96 -7.44 -30.91
C GLY A 177 -9.47 -7.75 -30.97
N GLU A 178 -9.85 -9.03 -31.23
CA GLU A 178 -11.26 -9.43 -31.33
C GLU A 178 -11.78 -10.14 -30.06
N GLU A 179 -10.89 -10.46 -29.12
CA GLU A 179 -11.21 -11.24 -27.95
C GLU A 179 -11.86 -10.40 -26.84
N THR A 180 -12.69 -11.07 -26.05
CA THR A 180 -13.07 -10.62 -24.71
C THR A 180 -12.20 -11.34 -23.68
N VAL A 181 -11.43 -10.57 -22.92
CA VAL A 181 -10.51 -11.08 -21.90
C VAL A 181 -11.13 -10.89 -20.52
N LEU A 182 -10.98 -11.88 -19.65
CA LEU A 182 -11.40 -11.83 -18.25
C LEU A 182 -10.16 -11.80 -17.36
N ASP A 183 -10.03 -10.73 -16.56
CA ASP A 183 -9.01 -10.55 -15.53
C ASP A 183 -9.64 -10.79 -14.15
N LEU A 184 -9.41 -11.97 -13.60
CA LEU A 184 -9.85 -12.32 -12.25
C LEU A 184 -8.86 -11.79 -11.22
N TYR A 185 -9.40 -11.19 -10.15
CA TYR A 185 -8.63 -10.53 -9.10
C TYR A 185 -7.87 -9.30 -9.61
N CYS A 186 -8.57 -8.46 -10.39
CA CYS A 186 -7.95 -7.36 -11.15
C CYS A 186 -7.37 -6.23 -10.27
N GLY A 187 -7.71 -6.18 -8.97
CA GLY A 187 -7.25 -5.13 -8.08
C GLY A 187 -7.60 -3.73 -8.60
N ALA A 188 -6.65 -2.82 -8.62
CA ALA A 188 -6.79 -1.46 -9.18
C ALA A 188 -6.76 -1.43 -10.74
N GLY A 189 -6.92 -2.57 -11.41
CA GLY A 189 -7.01 -2.68 -12.86
C GLY A 189 -5.68 -2.66 -13.60
N THR A 190 -4.56 -2.96 -12.96
CA THR A 190 -3.23 -2.77 -13.56
C THR A 190 -3.00 -3.65 -14.79
N ILE A 191 -3.28 -4.95 -14.71
CA ILE A 191 -3.15 -5.85 -15.87
C ILE A 191 -4.33 -5.70 -16.82
N THR A 192 -5.55 -5.45 -16.32
CA THR A 192 -6.74 -5.15 -17.14
C THR A 192 -6.44 -4.01 -18.11
N LEU A 193 -5.88 -2.90 -17.61
CA LEU A 193 -5.57 -1.74 -18.44
C LEU A 193 -4.37 -1.98 -19.36
N ALA A 194 -3.42 -2.83 -18.97
CA ALA A 194 -2.32 -3.24 -19.85
C ALA A 194 -2.81 -4.11 -21.02
N LEU A 195 -3.82 -4.96 -20.81
CA LEU A 195 -4.43 -5.81 -21.84
C LEU A 195 -5.38 -5.05 -22.78
N ALA A 196 -5.98 -3.96 -22.31
CA ALA A 196 -7.02 -3.22 -23.05
C ALA A 196 -6.64 -2.80 -24.48
N PRO A 197 -5.40 -2.39 -24.82
CA PRO A 197 -5.01 -2.07 -26.19
C PRO A 197 -4.98 -3.26 -27.14
N HIS A 198 -4.94 -4.50 -26.61
CA HIS A 198 -4.75 -5.73 -27.36
C HIS A 198 -6.01 -6.57 -27.50
N ALA A 199 -7.12 -6.14 -26.88
CA ALA A 199 -8.38 -6.89 -26.86
C ALA A 199 -9.54 -6.00 -27.28
N LYS A 200 -10.62 -6.62 -27.78
CA LYS A 200 -11.88 -5.93 -28.05
C LYS A 200 -12.54 -5.41 -26.78
N ARG A 201 -12.51 -6.22 -25.72
CA ARG A 201 -13.09 -5.91 -24.42
C ARG A 201 -12.31 -6.60 -23.31
N VAL A 202 -12.11 -5.95 -22.18
CA VAL A 202 -11.51 -6.55 -20.99
C VAL A 202 -12.48 -6.41 -19.82
N LEU A 203 -12.73 -7.52 -19.11
CA LEU A 203 -13.59 -7.56 -17.93
C LEU A 203 -12.71 -7.82 -16.71
N GLY A 204 -12.69 -6.88 -15.77
CA GLY A 204 -11.99 -7.02 -14.49
C GLY A 204 -12.96 -7.39 -13.38
N ALA A 205 -12.65 -8.40 -12.59
CA ALA A 205 -13.42 -8.79 -11.41
C ALA A 205 -12.54 -8.76 -10.16
N GLU A 206 -13.04 -8.14 -9.08
CA GLU A 206 -12.33 -7.98 -7.79
C GLU A 206 -13.34 -7.93 -6.65
N ILE A 207 -13.03 -8.56 -5.52
CA ILE A 207 -13.92 -8.62 -4.35
C ILE A 207 -13.83 -7.36 -3.45
N VAL A 208 -12.76 -6.56 -3.60
CA VAL A 208 -12.51 -5.36 -2.79
C VAL A 208 -13.14 -4.13 -3.47
N PRO A 209 -14.23 -3.55 -2.92
CA PRO A 209 -14.94 -2.44 -3.57
C PRO A 209 -14.04 -1.23 -3.85
N GLU A 210 -13.18 -0.87 -2.91
CA GLU A 210 -12.27 0.27 -3.04
C GLU A 210 -11.27 0.07 -4.18
N ALA A 211 -10.85 -1.17 -4.44
CA ALA A 211 -9.97 -1.49 -5.56
C ALA A 211 -10.71 -1.38 -6.91
N ILE A 212 -11.99 -1.76 -6.96
CA ILE A 212 -12.85 -1.56 -8.13
C ILE A 212 -13.08 -0.07 -8.42
N ASP A 213 -13.29 0.73 -7.39
CA ASP A 213 -13.42 2.19 -7.55
C ASP A 213 -12.12 2.80 -8.09
N ASP A 214 -10.98 2.39 -7.55
CA ASP A 214 -9.66 2.78 -8.09
C ASP A 214 -9.49 2.30 -9.54
N ALA A 215 -9.92 1.08 -9.90
CA ALA A 215 -9.81 0.55 -11.27
C ALA A 215 -10.66 1.35 -12.28
N ARG A 216 -11.88 1.70 -11.92
CA ARG A 216 -12.77 2.55 -12.75
C ARG A 216 -12.19 3.95 -12.93
N GLU A 217 -11.71 4.57 -11.86
CA GLU A 217 -11.05 5.88 -11.93
C GLU A 217 -9.79 5.82 -12.81
N ASN A 218 -8.98 4.77 -12.67
CA ASN A 218 -7.77 4.57 -13.46
C ASN A 218 -8.09 4.35 -14.95
N ALA A 219 -9.14 3.59 -15.28
CA ALA A 219 -9.58 3.43 -16.67
C ALA A 219 -9.99 4.77 -17.30
N ALA A 220 -10.83 5.54 -16.61
CA ALA A 220 -11.27 6.86 -17.06
C ALA A 220 -10.09 7.82 -17.24
N ARG A 221 -9.17 7.86 -16.28
CA ARG A 221 -7.96 8.69 -16.31
C ARG A 221 -7.04 8.39 -17.49
N ASN A 222 -6.97 7.14 -17.91
CA ASN A 222 -6.15 6.69 -19.04
C ASN A 222 -6.92 6.63 -20.38
N GLY A 223 -8.17 7.07 -20.42
CA GLY A 223 -9.00 7.06 -21.62
C GLY A 223 -9.31 5.65 -22.15
N VAL A 224 -9.32 4.64 -21.25
CA VAL A 224 -9.61 3.26 -21.63
C VAL A 224 -11.12 3.03 -21.56
N GLY A 225 -11.75 2.90 -22.73
CA GLY A 225 -13.21 2.74 -22.87
C GLY A 225 -13.69 1.30 -23.04
N ASN A 226 -12.78 0.35 -23.25
CA ASN A 226 -13.10 -1.06 -23.48
C ASN A 226 -12.82 -1.97 -22.27
N ALA A 227 -12.63 -1.40 -21.09
CA ALA A 227 -12.49 -2.12 -19.82
C ALA A 227 -13.72 -1.90 -18.94
N GLU A 228 -14.28 -2.97 -18.38
CA GLU A 228 -15.41 -2.96 -17.46
C GLU A 228 -15.03 -3.67 -16.16
N PHE A 229 -15.54 -3.18 -15.02
CA PHE A 229 -15.14 -3.66 -13.69
C PHE A 229 -16.34 -4.06 -12.85
N PHE A 230 -16.24 -5.23 -12.23
CA PHE A 230 -17.26 -5.87 -11.41
C PHE A 230 -16.72 -6.19 -10.01
N CYS A 231 -17.52 -5.88 -8.98
CA CYS A 231 -17.26 -6.26 -7.60
C CYS A 231 -18.04 -7.52 -7.23
#